data_980cb17e84b06e2fbf486c03daf1f9f4
#
_entry.id   980cb17e84b06e2fbf486c03daf1f9f4
#
_cell.length_a   1.000
_cell.length_b   1.000
_cell.length_c   1.000
_cell.angle_alpha   90.00
_cell.angle_beta   90.00
_cell.angle_gamma   90.00
#
_symmetry.space_group_name_H-M   'P 1'
#
loop_
_entity.id
_entity.type
_entity.pdbx_description
1 polymer ?
#
loop_
_entity_poly.entity_id
_entity_poly.type
_entity_poly.pdbx_seq_one_letter_code
_entity_poly.pdbx_strand_id
1 'polypeptide(L)' 'MIERAFIRYTDDELRNVYKEYKTCSDEGLVPEAFRKEAKEIKDSVEKSFIYGEFIEIAKNQFFTEIAERFFKL' A
#
# COMPACT_ATOMS: atom_id res chain seq x y z
N MET A 1 -3.33 16.41 -3.79
CA MET A 1 -2.32 15.45 -4.25
C MET A 1 -2.14 14.35 -3.22
N ILE A 2 -2.07 13.12 -3.67
CA ILE A 2 -1.88 11.99 -2.76
C ILE A 2 -0.40 11.87 -2.44
N GLU A 3 -0.05 12.03 -1.18
CA GLU A 3 1.30 11.81 -0.73
C GLU A 3 1.53 10.32 -0.50
N ARG A 4 2.75 9.97 -0.15
CA ARG A 4 3.14 8.58 0.07
C ARG A 4 2.31 7.98 1.20
N ALA A 5 1.42 7.06 0.86
CA ALA A 5 0.45 6.52 1.80
C ALA A 5 1.10 5.80 2.98
N PHE A 6 2.29 5.23 2.78
CA PHE A 6 2.97 4.44 3.81
C PHE A 6 4.07 5.20 4.54
N ILE A 7 4.17 6.52 4.32
CA ILE A 7 5.23 7.30 4.94
C ILE A 7 5.14 7.32 6.47
N ARG A 8 3.92 7.18 7.01
CA ARG A 8 3.71 7.18 8.46
C ARG A 8 3.97 5.83 9.11
N TYR A 9 4.17 4.79 8.32
CA TYR A 9 4.41 3.45 8.85
C TYR A 9 5.84 3.35 9.35
N THR A 10 6.02 2.67 10.49
CA THR A 10 7.37 2.35 10.98
C THR A 10 7.96 1.23 10.12
N ASP A 11 9.27 1.04 10.24
CA ASP A 11 9.94 -0.04 9.52
C ASP A 11 9.36 -1.41 9.89
N ASP A 12 9.05 -1.60 11.18
CA ASP A 12 8.46 -2.86 11.62
C ASP A 12 7.08 -3.08 11.06
N GLU A 13 6.28 -2.01 11.00
CA GLU A 13 4.95 -2.09 10.39
C GLU A 13 5.06 -2.45 8.91
N LEU A 14 6.01 -1.86 8.20
CA LEU A 14 6.23 -2.18 6.79
C LEU A 14 6.65 -3.64 6.61
N ARG A 15 7.51 -4.14 7.47
CA ARG A 15 7.91 -5.55 7.42
C ARG A 15 6.73 -6.47 7.64
N ASN A 16 5.86 -6.12 8.58
CA ASN A 16 4.67 -6.93 8.85
C ASN A 16 3.71 -6.92 7.66
N VAL A 17 3.53 -5.78 7.03
CA VAL A 17 2.71 -5.69 5.83
C VAL A 17 3.31 -6.52 4.70
N TYR A 18 4.62 -6.50 4.56
CA TYR A 18 5.29 -7.30 3.53
C TYR A 18 5.09 -8.80 3.76
N LYS A 19 5.20 -9.24 5.00
CA LYS A 19 4.95 -10.65 5.32
C LYS A 19 3.53 -11.04 4.98
N GLU A 20 2.57 -10.20 5.34
CA GLU A 20 1.17 -10.42 5.00
C GLU A 20 0.97 -10.46 3.49
N TYR A 21 1.62 -9.54 2.77
CA TYR A 21 1.54 -9.51 1.32
C TYR A 21 2.00 -10.81 0.70
N LYS A 22 3.12 -11.35 1.16
CA LYS A 22 3.65 -12.61 0.62
C LYS A 22 2.67 -13.76 0.86
N THR A 23 2.08 -13.82 2.04
CA THR A 23 1.09 -14.85 2.37
C THR A 23 -0.17 -14.68 1.53
N CYS A 24 -0.67 -13.46 1.46
CA CYS A 24 -1.90 -13.17 0.71
C CYS A 24 -1.70 -13.37 -0.78
N SER A 25 -0.53 -13.04 -1.29
CA SER A 25 -0.23 -13.18 -2.72
C SER A 25 -0.38 -14.64 -3.17
N ASP A 26 0.06 -15.57 -2.33
CA ASP A 26 -0.06 -16.99 -2.63
C ASP A 26 -1.52 -17.44 -2.67
N GLU A 27 -2.40 -16.76 -1.95
CA GLU A 27 -3.81 -17.08 -1.87
C GLU A 27 -4.68 -16.21 -2.77
N GLY A 28 -4.06 -15.28 -3.51
CA GLY A 28 -4.81 -14.35 -4.36
C GLY A 28 -5.51 -13.23 -3.60
N LEU A 29 -5.18 -13.05 -2.33
CA LEU A 29 -5.76 -12.00 -1.51
C LEU A 29 -4.83 -10.79 -1.46
N VAL A 30 -5.29 -9.70 -0.87
CA VAL A 30 -4.46 -8.51 -0.66
C VAL A 30 -4.41 -8.19 0.83
N PRO A 31 -3.26 -7.66 1.31
CA PRO A 31 -3.15 -7.27 2.71
C PRO A 31 -4.21 -6.23 3.11
N GLU A 32 -4.65 -6.31 4.34
CA GLU A 32 -5.62 -5.35 4.86
C GLU A 32 -5.08 -3.92 4.82
N ALA A 33 -3.76 -3.75 5.02
CA ALA A 33 -3.15 -2.44 4.95
C ALA A 33 -3.33 -1.80 3.57
N PHE A 34 -3.25 -2.59 2.50
CA PHE A 34 -3.46 -2.08 1.15
C PHE A 34 -4.91 -1.61 0.98
N ARG A 35 -5.87 -2.36 1.52
CA ARG A 35 -7.28 -1.97 1.44
C ARG A 35 -7.54 -0.69 2.22
N LYS A 36 -6.96 -0.58 3.41
CA LYS A 36 -7.12 0.60 4.25
C LYS A 36 -6.56 1.84 3.57
N GLU A 37 -5.34 1.75 3.05
CA GLU A 37 -4.72 2.89 2.38
C GLU A 37 -5.43 3.21 1.08
N ALA A 38 -5.90 2.19 0.36
CA ALA A 38 -6.67 2.39 -0.87
C ALA A 38 -7.96 3.18 -0.59
N LYS A 39 -8.62 2.88 0.52
CA LYS A 39 -9.82 3.60 0.90
C LYS A 39 -9.52 5.06 1.22
N GLU A 40 -8.44 5.32 1.94
CA GLU A 40 -8.03 6.69 2.24
C GLU A 40 -7.66 7.46 0.98
N ILE A 41 -6.99 6.82 0.04
CA ILE A 41 -6.66 7.43 -1.24
C ILE A 41 -7.95 7.77 -1.99
N LYS A 42 -8.89 6.83 -2.04
CA LYS A 42 -10.17 7.05 -2.71
C LYS A 42 -10.92 8.22 -2.09
N ASP A 43 -10.91 8.30 -0.76
CA ASP A 43 -11.62 9.37 -0.07
C ASP A 43 -10.98 10.74 -0.29
N SER A 44 -9.70 10.78 -0.60
CA SER A 44 -8.98 12.04 -0.82
C SER A 44 -9.07 12.54 -2.25
N VAL A 45 -9.53 11.72 -3.19
CA VAL A 45 -9.71 12.13 -4.59
C VAL A 45 -11.18 11.99 -4.98
N GLU A 46 -11.74 13.06 -5.50
CA GLU A 46 -13.15 13.07 -5.89
C GLU A 46 -13.31 12.55 -7.32
N LYS A 47 -12.97 11.29 -7.52
CA LYS A 47 -13.07 10.67 -8.83
C LYS A 47 -13.68 9.28 -8.71
N SER A 48 -14.42 8.91 -9.74
CA SER A 48 -15.07 7.60 -9.79
C SER A 48 -14.13 6.56 -10.39
N PHE A 49 -13.17 6.11 -9.58
CA PHE A 49 -12.30 5.03 -10.00
C PHE A 49 -12.79 3.70 -9.42
N ILE A 50 -12.44 2.62 -10.09
CA ILE A 50 -12.69 1.27 -9.59
C ILE A 50 -11.82 1.04 -8.36
N TYR A 51 -12.40 0.44 -7.31
CA TYR A 51 -11.70 0.21 -6.06
C TYR A 51 -10.36 -0.53 -6.25
N GLY A 52 -10.34 -1.49 -7.19
CA GLY A 52 -9.12 -2.23 -7.48
C GLY A 52 -7.95 -1.36 -7.96
N GLU A 53 -8.25 -0.25 -8.63
CA GLU A 53 -7.20 0.67 -9.06
C GLU A 53 -6.54 1.36 -7.87
N PHE A 54 -7.31 1.65 -6.83
CA PHE A 54 -6.75 2.25 -5.62
C PHE A 54 -5.90 1.27 -4.84
N ILE A 55 -6.26 -0.02 -4.87
CA ILE A 55 -5.43 -1.05 -4.27
C ILE A 55 -4.09 -1.14 -4.99
N GLU A 56 -4.09 -1.06 -6.32
CA GLU A 56 -2.86 -1.07 -7.10
C GLU A 56 -1.99 0.15 -6.80
N ILE A 57 -2.61 1.32 -6.66
CA ILE A 57 -1.89 2.54 -6.27
C ILE A 57 -1.26 2.36 -4.89
N ALA A 58 -2.02 1.84 -3.93
CA ALA A 58 -1.51 1.61 -2.58
C ALA A 58 -0.34 0.63 -2.60
N LYS A 59 -0.45 -0.44 -3.38
CA LYS A 59 0.62 -1.41 -3.53
C LYS A 59 1.89 -0.76 -4.07
N ASN A 60 1.75 0.06 -5.10
CA ASN A 60 2.90 0.75 -5.69
C ASN A 60 3.55 1.71 -4.70
N GLN A 61 2.76 2.42 -3.92
CA GLN A 61 3.29 3.31 -2.89
C GLN A 61 3.99 2.53 -1.78
N PHE A 62 3.46 1.36 -1.43
CA PHE A 62 4.11 0.50 -0.45
C PHE A 62 5.50 0.08 -0.92
N PHE A 63 5.61 -0.39 -2.16
CA PHE A 63 6.91 -0.81 -2.68
C PHE A 63 7.88 0.36 -2.85
N THR A 64 7.37 1.55 -3.14
CA THR A 64 8.21 2.73 -3.18
C THR A 64 8.81 3.02 -1.82
N GLU A 65 8.01 2.92 -0.74
CA GLU A 65 8.53 3.10 0.61
C GLU A 65 9.56 2.05 0.97
N ILE A 66 9.30 0.79 0.62
CA ILE A 66 10.24 -0.29 0.86
C ILE A 66 11.56 -0.01 0.14
N ALA A 67 11.49 0.38 -1.12
CA ALA A 67 12.70 0.66 -1.90
C ALA A 67 13.51 1.80 -1.29
N GLU A 68 12.84 2.88 -0.90
CA GLU A 68 13.53 4.03 -0.33
C GLU A 68 14.15 3.76 1.03
N ARG A 69 13.46 2.98 1.86
CA ARG A 69 13.93 2.73 3.23
C ARG A 69 14.93 1.61 3.32
N PHE A 70 14.72 0.54 2.57
CA PHE A 70 15.53 -0.67 2.74
C PHE A 70 16.55 -0.88 1.62
N PHE A 71 16.32 -0.31 0.47
CA PHE A 71 17.25 -0.46 -0.65
C PHE A 71 17.97 0.85 -1.01
N LYS A 72 17.53 1.96 -0.45
CA LYS A 72 18.14 3.27 -0.64
C LYS A 72 18.25 3.67 -2.11
N LEU A 73 17.17 3.43 -2.83
CA LEU A 73 17.10 3.80 -4.25
C LEU A 73 16.73 5.27 -4.43
#